data_dff86fcdcd8b47c8a57c09fbde418c2a
#
_entry.id   dff86fcdcd8b47c8a57c09fbde418c2a
#
_cell.length_a   1.000
_cell.length_b   1.000
_cell.length_c   1.000
_cell.angle_alpha   90.00
_cell.angle_beta   90.00
_cell.angle_gamma   90.00
#
_symmetry.space_group_name_H-M   'P 1'
#
loop_
_entity.id
_entity.type
_entity.pdbx_description
1 polymer ?
#
loop_
_entity_poly.entity_id
_entity_poly.type
_entity_poly.pdbx_seq_one_letter_code
_entity_poly.pdbx_strand_id
1 'polypeptide(L)'
;DTVRPEVFKLLDPTVVKASMDAKNYADVQSRIDQAAAIPALTPYELFVLNRLRVALASTTNNAPMAMTALEAVIESGKLDKKSQGDFIQALANYHYNAKDYPNAIKWFTRYQTETGDVAGVRQYIIRAYYFSNDFARARQELMADLTAKQQAGKTPTIEELQLLANTGSKSKDPATYLVAMENLVRYYPSDDYWSDLLSRTQGKAGYSDRFALDVLRLQFKAVGTMPPQDYSDMAEIALQNAFPTEAKKVLDAGFAKGVLGTGANAAKHKKLRDQANKAAADDAKNIASGEASAMKSKDGTGLINLG
;
A
#
# COMPACT_ATOMS: atom_id res chain seq x y z
N ASP A 1 -39.20 -0.13 -29.90
CA ASP A 1 -38.07 0.49 -30.61
C ASP A 1 -37.69 -0.40 -31.78
N THR A 2 -37.71 0.15 -33.03
CA THR A 2 -37.40 -0.55 -34.27
C THR A 2 -36.34 0.22 -35.04
N VAL A 3 -35.61 -0.51 -35.89
CA VAL A 3 -34.60 0.04 -36.79
C VAL A 3 -35.23 0.09 -38.19
N ARG A 4 -35.12 1.21 -38.92
CA ARG A 4 -35.61 1.36 -40.29
C ARG A 4 -34.91 0.36 -41.24
N PRO A 5 -35.60 -0.12 -42.29
CA PRO A 5 -35.04 -1.13 -43.21
C PRO A 5 -33.68 -0.76 -43.81
N GLU A 6 -33.51 0.52 -44.19
CA GLU A 6 -32.24 1.01 -44.74
C GLU A 6 -31.07 0.96 -43.75
N VAL A 7 -31.34 1.25 -42.45
CA VAL A 7 -30.35 1.14 -41.38
C VAL A 7 -30.08 -0.32 -41.04
N PHE A 8 -31.16 -1.14 -40.94
CA PHE A 8 -31.04 -2.57 -40.65
C PHE A 8 -30.21 -3.29 -41.69
N LYS A 9 -30.38 -3.01 -43.00
CA LYS A 9 -29.60 -3.62 -44.06
C LYS A 9 -28.09 -3.41 -43.90
N LEU A 10 -27.67 -2.29 -43.38
CA LEU A 10 -26.28 -1.98 -43.12
C LEU A 10 -25.76 -2.65 -41.81
N LEU A 11 -26.60 -2.67 -40.78
CA LEU A 11 -26.23 -3.17 -39.46
C LEU A 11 -26.77 -4.57 -39.16
N ASP A 12 -27.16 -5.35 -40.20
CA ASP A 12 -27.66 -6.74 -40.06
C ASP A 12 -26.69 -7.55 -39.16
N PRO A 13 -27.14 -8.04 -37.99
CA PRO A 13 -26.28 -8.76 -37.08
C PRO A 13 -25.60 -9.99 -37.67
N THR A 14 -26.25 -10.68 -38.62
CA THR A 14 -25.69 -11.87 -39.26
C THR A 14 -24.53 -11.50 -40.18
N VAL A 15 -24.70 -10.45 -40.99
CA VAL A 15 -23.67 -9.97 -41.91
C VAL A 15 -22.50 -9.36 -41.15
N VAL A 16 -22.82 -8.51 -40.18
CA VAL A 16 -21.79 -7.89 -39.33
C VAL A 16 -20.98 -8.96 -38.58
N LYS A 17 -21.65 -9.95 -38.00
CA LYS A 17 -20.97 -11.05 -37.31
C LYS A 17 -20.05 -11.82 -38.27
N ALA A 18 -20.50 -12.14 -39.47
CA ALA A 18 -19.68 -12.84 -40.44
C ALA A 18 -18.41 -12.03 -40.81
N SER A 19 -18.55 -10.70 -41.01
CA SER A 19 -17.40 -9.81 -41.27
C SER A 19 -16.46 -9.71 -40.08
N MET A 20 -16.98 -9.65 -38.86
CA MET A 20 -16.15 -9.64 -37.63
C MET A 20 -15.38 -10.96 -37.46
N ASP A 21 -16.05 -12.11 -37.66
CA ASP A 21 -15.45 -13.46 -37.58
C ASP A 21 -14.35 -13.65 -38.64
N ALA A 22 -14.58 -13.10 -39.85
CA ALA A 22 -13.60 -13.07 -40.95
C ALA A 22 -12.48 -12.02 -40.74
N LYS A 23 -12.51 -11.24 -39.65
CA LYS A 23 -11.61 -10.12 -39.40
C LYS A 23 -11.62 -9.04 -40.48
N ASN A 24 -12.71 -8.94 -41.22
CA ASN A 24 -12.91 -7.89 -42.23
C ASN A 24 -13.46 -6.62 -41.55
N TYR A 25 -12.64 -6.02 -40.69
CA TYR A 25 -13.03 -4.84 -39.91
C TYR A 25 -13.28 -3.60 -40.79
N ALA A 26 -12.66 -3.54 -41.98
CA ALA A 26 -12.89 -2.46 -42.92
C ALA A 26 -14.33 -2.47 -43.47
N ASP A 27 -14.91 -3.65 -43.76
CA ASP A 27 -16.32 -3.77 -44.12
C ASP A 27 -17.24 -3.32 -43.00
N VAL A 28 -16.96 -3.76 -41.77
CA VAL A 28 -17.77 -3.34 -40.59
C VAL A 28 -17.69 -1.83 -40.38
N GLN A 29 -16.51 -1.23 -40.51
CA GLN A 29 -16.35 0.21 -40.42
C GLN A 29 -17.12 0.94 -41.52
N SER A 30 -17.01 0.48 -42.77
CA SER A 30 -17.74 1.06 -43.88
C SER A 30 -19.26 1.03 -43.70
N ARG A 31 -19.79 -0.08 -43.18
CA ARG A 31 -21.24 -0.20 -42.82
C ARG A 31 -21.66 0.77 -41.72
N ILE A 32 -20.83 0.92 -40.68
CA ILE A 32 -21.04 1.88 -39.64
C ILE A 32 -21.08 3.31 -40.21
N ASP A 33 -20.13 3.68 -41.05
CA ASP A 33 -20.04 5.02 -41.62
C ASP A 33 -21.23 5.32 -42.58
N GLN A 34 -21.63 4.36 -43.37
CA GLN A 34 -22.82 4.47 -44.24
C GLN A 34 -24.11 4.63 -43.39
N ALA A 35 -24.25 3.83 -42.31
CA ALA A 35 -25.41 3.94 -41.41
C ALA A 35 -25.42 5.29 -40.69
N ALA A 36 -24.28 5.78 -40.26
CA ALA A 36 -24.14 7.08 -39.59
C ALA A 36 -24.47 8.26 -40.54
N ALA A 37 -24.29 8.09 -41.84
CA ALA A 37 -24.62 9.11 -42.85
C ALA A 37 -26.10 9.20 -43.16
N ILE A 38 -26.93 8.24 -42.72
CA ILE A 38 -28.38 8.29 -42.92
C ILE A 38 -28.96 9.44 -42.07
N PRO A 39 -29.72 10.35 -42.67
CA PRO A 39 -30.24 11.51 -41.96
C PRO A 39 -31.31 11.13 -40.93
N ALA A 40 -31.37 11.92 -39.83
CA ALA A 40 -32.39 11.82 -38.80
C ALA A 40 -32.50 10.40 -38.17
N LEU A 41 -31.38 9.84 -37.80
CA LEU A 41 -31.35 8.58 -37.03
C LEU A 41 -32.16 8.73 -35.76
N THR A 42 -33.00 7.75 -35.44
CA THR A 42 -33.75 7.72 -34.20
C THR A 42 -32.79 7.46 -33.02
N PRO A 43 -33.19 7.80 -31.78
CA PRO A 43 -32.39 7.44 -30.61
C PRO A 43 -32.07 5.97 -30.47
N TYR A 44 -32.94 5.09 -30.93
CA TYR A 44 -32.70 3.65 -30.95
C TYR A 44 -31.70 3.21 -32.03
N GLU A 45 -31.78 3.77 -33.21
CA GLU A 45 -30.81 3.53 -34.29
C GLU A 45 -29.40 4.01 -33.88
N LEU A 46 -29.30 5.17 -33.24
CA LEU A 46 -28.05 5.66 -32.66
C LEU A 46 -27.50 4.72 -31.59
N PHE A 47 -28.35 4.18 -30.72
CA PHE A 47 -27.98 3.20 -29.73
C PHE A 47 -27.40 1.94 -30.36
N VAL A 48 -28.11 1.36 -31.36
CA VAL A 48 -27.63 0.15 -32.08
C VAL A 48 -26.31 0.43 -32.78
N LEU A 49 -26.21 1.55 -33.47
CA LEU A 49 -25.00 1.97 -34.18
C LEU A 49 -23.80 2.10 -33.21
N ASN A 50 -23.99 2.75 -32.08
CA ASN A 50 -22.91 2.93 -31.11
C ASN A 50 -22.53 1.61 -30.40
N ARG A 51 -23.50 0.70 -30.18
CA ARG A 51 -23.15 -0.65 -29.69
C ARG A 51 -22.24 -1.39 -30.66
N LEU A 52 -22.49 -1.27 -32.00
CA LEU A 52 -21.62 -1.87 -32.97
C LEU A 52 -20.23 -1.21 -33.03
N ARG A 53 -20.17 0.12 -32.85
CA ARG A 53 -18.89 0.84 -32.70
C ARG A 53 -18.10 0.34 -31.49
N VAL A 54 -18.75 0.11 -30.34
CA VAL A 54 -18.10 -0.48 -29.15
C VAL A 54 -17.51 -1.85 -29.50
N ALA A 55 -18.26 -2.71 -30.15
CA ALA A 55 -17.80 -4.06 -30.53
C ALA A 55 -16.58 -4.01 -31.48
N LEU A 56 -16.65 -3.19 -32.52
CA LEU A 56 -15.55 -2.99 -33.45
C LEU A 56 -14.32 -2.40 -32.76
N ALA A 57 -14.50 -1.33 -31.97
CA ALA A 57 -13.42 -0.65 -31.30
C ALA A 57 -12.70 -1.55 -30.27
N SER A 58 -13.46 -2.36 -29.54
CA SER A 58 -12.88 -3.33 -28.59
C SER A 58 -12.05 -4.39 -29.29
N THR A 59 -12.52 -4.89 -30.45
CA THR A 59 -11.81 -5.91 -31.23
C THR A 59 -10.56 -5.37 -31.92
N THR A 60 -10.59 -4.10 -32.32
CA THR A 60 -9.48 -3.44 -33.05
C THR A 60 -8.56 -2.64 -32.11
N ASN A 61 -8.79 -2.67 -30.79
CA ASN A 61 -8.09 -1.87 -29.79
C ASN A 61 -8.11 -0.35 -30.08
N ASN A 62 -9.20 0.14 -30.67
CA ASN A 62 -9.38 1.56 -30.93
C ASN A 62 -9.99 2.27 -29.70
N ALA A 63 -9.16 2.62 -28.73
CA ALA A 63 -9.60 3.21 -27.49
C ALA A 63 -10.40 4.53 -27.66
N PRO A 64 -10.01 5.49 -28.53
CA PRO A 64 -10.81 6.70 -28.74
C PRO A 64 -12.24 6.42 -29.23
N MET A 65 -12.39 5.52 -30.21
CA MET A 65 -13.71 5.11 -30.71
C MET A 65 -14.49 4.39 -29.59
N ALA A 66 -13.85 3.51 -28.83
CA ALA A 66 -14.50 2.78 -27.73
C ALA A 66 -15.06 3.74 -26.68
N MET A 67 -14.27 4.71 -26.23
CA MET A 67 -14.69 5.67 -25.22
C MET A 67 -15.89 6.51 -25.67
N THR A 68 -15.83 7.07 -26.88
CA THR A 68 -16.94 7.85 -27.44
C THR A 68 -18.22 7.03 -27.60
N ALA A 69 -18.09 5.82 -28.12
CA ALA A 69 -19.24 4.94 -28.34
C ALA A 69 -19.83 4.41 -27.03
N LEU A 70 -19.00 4.04 -26.04
CA LEU A 70 -19.45 3.61 -24.71
C LEU A 70 -20.23 4.72 -24.02
N GLU A 71 -19.72 5.96 -24.00
CA GLU A 71 -20.42 7.09 -23.42
C GLU A 71 -21.79 7.29 -24.08
N ALA A 72 -21.87 7.29 -25.38
CA ALA A 72 -23.14 7.43 -26.11
C ALA A 72 -24.13 6.30 -25.81
N VAL A 73 -23.66 5.06 -25.66
CA VAL A 73 -24.52 3.92 -25.31
C VAL A 73 -25.03 4.04 -23.87
N ILE A 74 -24.18 4.40 -22.93
CA ILE A 74 -24.53 4.60 -21.51
C ILE A 74 -25.58 5.71 -21.37
N GLU A 75 -25.37 6.85 -22.02
CA GLU A 75 -26.26 8.00 -21.94
C GLU A 75 -27.59 7.81 -22.72
N SER A 76 -27.69 6.79 -23.54
CA SER A 76 -28.94 6.48 -24.26
C SER A 76 -30.09 6.06 -23.35
N GLY A 77 -29.78 5.58 -22.14
CA GLY A 77 -30.76 5.04 -21.19
C GLY A 77 -31.45 3.75 -21.66
N LYS A 78 -30.89 3.04 -22.65
CA LYS A 78 -31.52 1.86 -23.26
C LYS A 78 -30.88 0.53 -22.82
N LEU A 79 -29.87 0.59 -21.96
CA LEU A 79 -29.25 -0.60 -21.37
C LEU A 79 -30.08 -1.12 -20.20
N ASP A 80 -30.12 -2.42 -20.02
CA ASP A 80 -30.55 -3.04 -18.77
C ASP A 80 -29.51 -2.71 -17.66
N LYS A 81 -29.95 -2.86 -16.39
CA LYS A 81 -29.14 -2.47 -15.24
C LYS A 81 -27.75 -3.17 -15.20
N LYS A 82 -27.68 -4.43 -15.61
CA LYS A 82 -26.41 -5.18 -15.62
C LYS A 82 -25.49 -4.65 -16.73
N SER A 83 -26.01 -4.56 -17.94
CA SER A 83 -25.25 -4.04 -19.08
C SER A 83 -24.80 -2.59 -18.84
N GLN A 84 -25.62 -1.78 -18.18
CA GLN A 84 -25.26 -0.41 -17.79
C GLN A 84 -24.01 -0.41 -16.91
N GLY A 85 -23.95 -1.24 -15.87
CA GLY A 85 -22.78 -1.37 -15.00
C GLY A 85 -21.54 -1.84 -15.78
N ASP A 86 -21.69 -2.89 -16.61
CA ASP A 86 -20.57 -3.44 -17.39
C ASP A 86 -19.98 -2.39 -18.35
N PHE A 87 -20.82 -1.58 -19.00
CA PHE A 87 -20.37 -0.53 -19.93
C PHE A 87 -19.73 0.65 -19.20
N ILE A 88 -20.27 1.07 -18.06
CA ILE A 88 -19.65 2.12 -17.21
C ILE A 88 -18.27 1.67 -16.75
N GLN A 89 -18.14 0.44 -16.28
CA GLN A 89 -16.84 -0.10 -15.85
C GLN A 89 -15.84 -0.17 -17.01
N ALA A 90 -16.29 -0.60 -18.18
CA ALA A 90 -15.43 -0.64 -19.37
C ALA A 90 -14.93 0.77 -19.74
N LEU A 91 -15.81 1.78 -19.75
CA LEU A 91 -15.43 3.16 -20.04
C LEU A 91 -14.45 3.72 -19.01
N ALA A 92 -14.69 3.44 -17.70
CA ALA A 92 -13.77 3.81 -16.64
C ALA A 92 -12.38 3.21 -16.83
N ASN A 93 -12.32 1.92 -17.23
CA ASN A 93 -11.06 1.22 -17.51
C ASN A 93 -10.32 1.83 -18.71
N TYR A 94 -11.04 2.21 -19.78
CA TYR A 94 -10.42 2.90 -20.92
C TYR A 94 -9.76 4.22 -20.50
N HIS A 95 -10.46 5.05 -19.72
CA HIS A 95 -9.89 6.30 -19.19
C HIS A 95 -8.70 6.03 -18.29
N TYR A 96 -8.79 5.03 -17.40
CA TYR A 96 -7.69 4.66 -16.51
C TYR A 96 -6.43 4.24 -17.28
N ASN A 97 -6.59 3.38 -18.29
CA ASN A 97 -5.48 2.90 -19.13
C ASN A 97 -4.88 4.03 -20.00
N ALA A 98 -5.70 4.99 -20.40
CA ALA A 98 -5.26 6.20 -21.09
C ALA A 98 -4.59 7.22 -20.13
N LYS A 99 -4.52 6.92 -18.83
CA LYS A 99 -4.03 7.80 -17.76
C LYS A 99 -4.87 9.08 -17.60
N ASP A 100 -6.09 9.07 -18.10
CA ASP A 100 -7.08 10.12 -17.87
C ASP A 100 -7.79 9.84 -16.54
N TYR A 101 -7.03 10.02 -15.46
CA TYR A 101 -7.48 9.68 -14.12
C TYR A 101 -8.70 10.48 -13.64
N PRO A 102 -8.87 11.78 -13.99
CA PRO A 102 -10.09 12.50 -13.62
C PRO A 102 -11.36 11.86 -14.17
N ASN A 103 -11.37 11.50 -15.45
CA ASN A 103 -12.51 10.80 -16.06
C ASN A 103 -12.64 9.36 -15.56
N ALA A 104 -11.53 8.64 -15.35
CA ALA A 104 -11.56 7.31 -14.73
C ALA A 104 -12.26 7.35 -13.36
N ILE A 105 -11.91 8.31 -12.49
CA ILE A 105 -12.54 8.51 -11.17
C ILE A 105 -14.03 8.80 -11.35
N LYS A 106 -14.40 9.72 -12.26
CA LYS A 106 -15.80 10.04 -12.55
C LYS A 106 -16.62 8.79 -12.88
N TRP A 107 -16.12 7.97 -13.80
CA TRP A 107 -16.83 6.80 -14.28
C TRP A 107 -16.81 5.63 -13.27
N PHE A 108 -15.73 5.38 -12.55
CA PHE A 108 -15.72 4.41 -11.46
C PHE A 108 -16.64 4.81 -10.31
N THR A 109 -16.73 6.09 -9.97
CA THR A 109 -17.65 6.59 -8.95
C THR A 109 -19.11 6.40 -9.40
N ARG A 110 -19.40 6.67 -10.68
CA ARG A 110 -20.72 6.39 -11.26
C ARG A 110 -21.07 4.90 -11.20
N TYR A 111 -20.10 4.04 -11.52
CA TYR A 111 -20.25 2.59 -11.40
C TYR A 111 -20.64 2.19 -9.96
N GLN A 112 -19.92 2.69 -8.96
CA GLN A 112 -20.24 2.42 -7.55
C GLN A 112 -21.67 2.85 -7.19
N THR A 113 -22.07 4.03 -7.66
CA THR A 113 -23.39 4.59 -7.36
C THR A 113 -24.52 3.78 -8.00
N GLU A 114 -24.36 3.38 -9.26
CA GLU A 114 -25.42 2.68 -10.00
C GLU A 114 -25.50 1.19 -9.69
N THR A 115 -24.37 0.55 -9.36
CA THR A 115 -24.31 -0.91 -9.10
C THR A 115 -24.34 -1.27 -7.62
N GLY A 116 -23.87 -0.37 -6.74
CA GLY A 116 -23.62 -0.64 -5.33
C GLY A 116 -22.31 -1.39 -5.07
N ASP A 117 -21.55 -1.77 -6.10
CA ASP A 117 -20.26 -2.45 -5.95
C ASP A 117 -19.14 -1.43 -5.71
N VAL A 118 -18.96 -1.10 -4.43
CA VAL A 118 -17.87 -0.22 -3.99
C VAL A 118 -16.53 -0.93 -4.00
N ALA A 119 -16.49 -2.20 -3.62
CA ALA A 119 -15.24 -2.94 -3.42
C ALA A 119 -14.52 -3.24 -4.75
N GLY A 120 -15.26 -3.59 -5.80
CA GLY A 120 -14.71 -4.04 -7.07
C GLY A 120 -13.86 -3.00 -7.80
N VAL A 121 -14.12 -1.71 -7.59
CA VAL A 121 -13.41 -0.62 -8.30
C VAL A 121 -12.62 0.31 -7.38
N ARG A 122 -12.71 0.13 -6.07
CA ARG A 122 -12.08 1.01 -5.08
C ARG A 122 -10.58 1.20 -5.29
N GLN A 123 -9.86 0.11 -5.57
CA GLN A 123 -8.43 0.16 -5.81
C GLN A 123 -8.03 0.97 -7.04
N TYR A 124 -8.87 0.98 -8.08
CA TYR A 124 -8.65 1.81 -9.26
C TYR A 124 -8.83 3.30 -8.92
N ILE A 125 -9.85 3.65 -8.14
CA ILE A 125 -10.10 5.03 -7.69
C ILE A 125 -8.95 5.53 -6.84
N ILE A 126 -8.48 4.74 -5.86
CA ILE A 126 -7.34 5.06 -5.00
C ILE A 126 -6.09 5.34 -5.84
N ARG A 127 -5.76 4.42 -6.75
CA ARG A 127 -4.58 4.57 -7.63
C ARG A 127 -4.73 5.76 -8.59
N ALA A 128 -5.93 6.02 -9.10
CA ALA A 128 -6.18 7.17 -9.95
C ALA A 128 -5.96 8.50 -9.20
N TYR A 129 -6.41 8.62 -7.94
CA TYR A 129 -6.06 9.76 -7.10
C TYR A 129 -4.56 9.89 -6.88
N TYR A 130 -3.88 8.78 -6.57
CA TYR A 130 -2.42 8.78 -6.36
C TYR A 130 -1.66 9.24 -7.62
N PHE A 131 -1.99 8.69 -8.78
CA PHE A 131 -1.32 9.04 -10.04
C PHE A 131 -1.67 10.43 -10.58
N SER A 132 -2.80 11.01 -10.16
CA SER A 132 -3.13 12.41 -10.42
C SER A 132 -2.53 13.38 -9.39
N ASN A 133 -1.70 12.88 -8.46
CA ASN A 133 -1.11 13.63 -7.34
C ASN A 133 -2.12 14.20 -6.34
N ASP A 134 -3.36 13.71 -6.34
CA ASP A 134 -4.35 14.02 -5.31
C ASP A 134 -4.13 13.10 -4.09
N PHE A 135 -2.99 13.32 -3.43
CA PHE A 135 -2.60 12.50 -2.28
C PHE A 135 -3.56 12.65 -1.10
N ALA A 136 -4.27 13.76 -1.00
CA ALA A 136 -5.26 13.97 0.05
C ALA A 136 -6.42 12.98 -0.06
N ARG A 137 -7.01 12.84 -1.27
CA ARG A 137 -8.08 11.88 -1.51
C ARG A 137 -7.58 10.45 -1.54
N ALA A 138 -6.39 10.19 -2.11
CA ALA A 138 -5.76 8.86 -2.07
C ALA A 138 -5.59 8.39 -0.63
N ARG A 139 -5.08 9.24 0.27
CA ARG A 139 -4.97 8.97 1.70
C ARG A 139 -6.32 8.68 2.35
N GLN A 140 -7.30 9.53 2.09
CA GLN A 140 -8.64 9.37 2.68
C GLN A 140 -9.23 8.01 2.34
N GLU A 141 -9.17 7.60 1.08
CA GLU A 141 -9.68 6.31 0.61
C GLU A 141 -8.86 5.13 1.16
N LEU A 142 -7.52 5.23 1.19
CA LEU A 142 -6.65 4.20 1.76
C LEU A 142 -6.90 3.99 3.25
N MET A 143 -7.03 5.07 4.02
CA MET A 143 -7.31 4.99 5.46
C MET A 143 -8.69 4.41 5.74
N ALA A 144 -9.70 4.78 4.94
CA ALA A 144 -11.04 4.20 5.05
C ALA A 144 -11.05 2.70 4.72
N ASP A 145 -10.31 2.29 3.68
CA ASP A 145 -10.18 0.89 3.31
C ASP A 145 -9.44 0.07 4.38
N LEU A 146 -8.33 0.60 4.89
CA LEU A 146 -7.57 0.00 5.99
C LEU A 146 -8.46 -0.23 7.23
N THR A 147 -9.20 0.81 7.63
CA THR A 147 -10.12 0.73 8.79
C THR A 147 -11.21 -0.31 8.56
N ALA A 148 -11.82 -0.34 7.39
CA ALA A 148 -12.87 -1.31 7.07
C ALA A 148 -12.34 -2.76 7.10
N LYS A 149 -11.13 -2.99 6.58
CA LYS A 149 -10.48 -4.30 6.63
C LYS A 149 -10.17 -4.73 8.05
N GLN A 150 -9.62 -3.83 8.87
CA GLN A 150 -9.31 -4.12 10.27
C GLN A 150 -10.58 -4.46 11.07
N GLN A 151 -11.67 -3.71 10.87
CA GLN A 151 -12.97 -4.02 11.50
C GLN A 151 -13.56 -5.37 11.06
N ALA A 152 -13.32 -5.74 9.81
CA ALA A 152 -13.76 -7.03 9.25
C ALA A 152 -12.77 -8.19 9.58
N GLY A 153 -11.72 -7.96 10.36
CA GLY A 153 -10.69 -8.97 10.64
C GLY A 153 -9.88 -9.41 9.41
N LYS A 154 -9.89 -8.59 8.35
CA LYS A 154 -9.14 -8.86 7.12
C LYS A 154 -7.77 -8.21 7.17
N THR A 155 -6.75 -8.92 6.72
CA THR A 155 -5.41 -8.38 6.58
C THR A 155 -5.34 -7.48 5.34
N PRO A 156 -4.89 -6.22 5.45
CA PRO A 156 -4.59 -5.40 4.28
C PRO A 156 -3.41 -5.99 3.50
N THR A 157 -3.36 -5.80 2.19
CA THR A 157 -2.24 -6.31 1.39
C THR A 157 -0.99 -5.45 1.59
N ILE A 158 0.18 -6.02 1.28
CA ILE A 158 1.45 -5.29 1.38
C ILE A 158 1.48 -4.09 0.43
N GLU A 159 0.90 -4.24 -0.77
CA GLU A 159 0.83 -3.19 -1.79
C GLU A 159 -0.03 -2.00 -1.33
N GLU A 160 -1.13 -2.27 -0.64
CA GLU A 160 -2.01 -1.23 -0.09
C GLU A 160 -1.28 -0.42 0.99
N LEU A 161 -0.56 -1.10 1.88
CA LEU A 161 0.21 -0.46 2.94
C LEU A 161 1.41 0.32 2.39
N GLN A 162 2.10 -0.23 1.38
CA GLN A 162 3.17 0.47 0.68
C GLN A 162 2.64 1.70 -0.07
N LEU A 163 1.46 1.61 -0.69
CA LEU A 163 0.82 2.75 -1.35
C LEU A 163 0.46 3.84 -0.33
N LEU A 164 -0.01 3.45 0.87
CA LEU A 164 -0.28 4.38 1.96
C LEU A 164 1.01 5.07 2.44
N ALA A 165 2.10 4.31 2.63
CA ALA A 165 3.41 4.86 2.98
C ALA A 165 3.91 5.85 1.92
N ASN A 166 3.84 5.46 0.63
CA ASN A 166 4.23 6.32 -0.48
C ASN A 166 3.36 7.60 -0.55
N THR A 167 2.06 7.47 -0.29
CA THR A 167 1.14 8.61 -0.23
C THR A 167 1.56 9.58 0.88
N GLY A 168 1.83 9.08 2.08
CA GLY A 168 2.33 9.88 3.21
C GLY A 168 3.67 10.57 2.89
N SER A 169 4.59 9.85 2.26
CA SER A 169 5.89 10.40 1.84
C SER A 169 5.73 11.52 0.81
N LYS A 170 4.94 11.30 -0.26
CA LYS A 170 4.71 12.27 -1.33
C LYS A 170 3.97 13.53 -0.86
N SER A 171 3.03 13.38 0.05
CA SER A 171 2.28 14.49 0.64
C SER A 171 3.02 15.17 1.81
N LYS A 172 4.21 14.70 2.18
CA LYS A 172 4.96 15.15 3.37
C LYS A 172 4.13 15.05 4.65
N ASP A 173 3.36 13.98 4.78
CA ASP A 173 2.53 13.65 5.95
C ASP A 173 3.16 12.50 6.75
N PRO A 174 4.01 12.82 7.75
CA PRO A 174 4.70 11.80 8.54
C PRO A 174 3.73 10.95 9.37
N ALA A 175 2.57 11.45 9.74
CA ALA A 175 1.59 10.69 10.50
C ALA A 175 1.00 9.55 9.67
N THR A 176 0.59 9.83 8.43
CA THR A 176 0.14 8.80 7.50
C THR A 176 1.23 7.77 7.19
N TYR A 177 2.47 8.23 7.02
CA TYR A 177 3.60 7.34 6.80
C TYR A 177 3.80 6.37 7.98
N LEU A 178 3.80 6.89 9.21
CA LEU A 178 3.96 6.06 10.41
C LEU A 178 2.83 5.02 10.54
N VAL A 179 1.58 5.41 10.33
CA VAL A 179 0.45 4.45 10.32
C VAL A 179 0.68 3.32 9.34
N ALA A 180 1.18 3.62 8.13
CA ALA A 180 1.49 2.60 7.14
C ALA A 180 2.62 1.68 7.62
N MET A 181 3.71 2.24 8.18
CA MET A 181 4.84 1.48 8.68
C MET A 181 4.47 0.60 9.88
N GLU A 182 3.67 1.09 10.82
CA GLU A 182 3.14 0.31 11.94
C GLU A 182 2.35 -0.91 11.47
N ASN A 183 1.53 -0.76 10.42
CA ASN A 183 0.81 -1.87 9.83
C ASN A 183 1.71 -2.80 9.01
N LEU A 184 2.73 -2.28 8.30
CA LEU A 184 3.71 -3.11 7.60
C LEU A 184 4.49 -3.99 8.57
N VAL A 185 5.00 -3.46 9.68
CA VAL A 185 5.67 -4.29 10.70
C VAL A 185 4.73 -5.26 11.41
N ARG A 186 3.45 -4.91 11.54
CA ARG A 186 2.44 -5.76 12.17
C ARG A 186 2.09 -6.98 11.34
N TYR A 187 1.89 -6.80 10.03
CA TYR A 187 1.38 -7.85 9.15
C TYR A 187 2.46 -8.47 8.27
N TYR A 188 3.52 -7.74 7.97
CA TYR A 188 4.61 -8.12 7.06
C TYR A 188 5.98 -7.74 7.65
N PRO A 189 6.32 -8.24 8.86
CA PRO A 189 7.55 -7.83 9.55
C PRO A 189 8.79 -8.14 8.71
N SER A 190 9.68 -7.14 8.59
CA SER A 190 11.00 -7.28 8.00
C SER A 190 11.98 -6.35 8.70
N ASP A 191 13.28 -6.66 8.60
CA ASP A 191 14.34 -5.82 9.17
C ASP A 191 14.27 -4.37 8.65
N ASP A 192 13.98 -4.20 7.35
CA ASP A 192 13.87 -2.88 6.72
C ASP A 192 12.71 -2.07 7.28
N TYR A 193 11.53 -2.68 7.40
CA TYR A 193 10.36 -1.99 7.96
C TYR A 193 10.53 -1.63 9.42
N TRP A 194 11.12 -2.53 10.21
CA TRP A 194 11.45 -2.23 11.62
C TRP A 194 12.46 -1.10 11.74
N SER A 195 13.55 -1.15 10.98
CA SER A 195 14.59 -0.13 11.01
C SER A 195 14.07 1.25 10.63
N ASP A 196 13.25 1.34 9.57
CA ASP A 196 12.64 2.60 9.15
C ASP A 196 11.64 3.14 10.20
N LEU A 197 10.77 2.28 10.73
CA LEU A 197 9.81 2.67 11.76
C LEU A 197 10.51 3.23 13.02
N LEU A 198 11.54 2.53 13.50
CA LEU A 198 12.27 2.93 14.72
C LEU A 198 13.05 4.22 14.52
N SER A 199 13.76 4.35 13.39
CA SER A 199 14.47 5.59 13.04
C SER A 199 13.54 6.81 12.99
N ARG A 200 12.38 6.67 12.38
CA ARG A 200 11.39 7.77 12.32
C ARG A 200 10.73 8.06 13.64
N THR A 201 10.57 7.05 14.50
CA THR A 201 10.05 7.23 15.85
C THR A 201 11.01 8.06 16.70
N GLN A 202 12.32 7.79 16.58
CA GLN A 202 13.36 8.59 17.23
C GLN A 202 13.44 10.02 16.69
N GLY A 203 13.21 10.23 15.42
CA GLY A 203 13.18 11.56 14.78
C GLY A 203 11.90 12.36 15.01
N LYS A 204 10.92 11.81 15.71
CA LYS A 204 9.62 12.48 15.93
C LYS A 204 9.72 13.64 16.90
N ALA A 205 9.06 14.75 16.56
CA ALA A 205 8.95 15.88 17.50
C ALA A 205 8.36 15.42 18.84
N GLY A 206 9.04 15.76 19.94
CA GLY A 206 8.65 15.34 21.29
C GLY A 206 9.16 13.95 21.71
N TYR A 207 9.98 13.29 20.88
CA TYR A 207 10.71 12.10 21.32
C TYR A 207 11.64 12.46 22.49
N SER A 208 11.70 11.60 23.51
CA SER A 208 12.56 11.82 24.67
C SER A 208 13.68 10.79 24.70
N ASP A 209 14.92 11.24 24.84
CA ASP A 209 16.13 10.39 24.90
C ASP A 209 16.08 9.36 26.04
N ARG A 210 15.23 9.56 27.05
CA ARG A 210 14.98 8.54 28.07
C ARG A 210 14.51 7.20 27.53
N PHE A 211 13.91 7.18 26.34
CA PHE A 211 13.46 5.98 25.65
C PHE A 211 14.50 5.36 24.72
N ALA A 212 15.69 5.96 24.61
CA ALA A 212 16.72 5.51 23.67
C ALA A 212 17.08 4.03 23.86
N LEU A 213 17.27 3.61 25.13
CA LEU A 213 17.57 2.21 25.44
C LEU A 213 16.41 1.28 25.07
N ASP A 214 15.17 1.68 25.31
CA ASP A 214 14.00 0.85 25.02
C ASP A 214 13.80 0.68 23.50
N VAL A 215 14.07 1.72 22.72
CA VAL A 215 14.05 1.64 21.25
C VAL A 215 15.14 0.70 20.73
N LEU A 216 16.37 0.81 21.27
CA LEU A 216 17.47 -0.09 20.91
C LEU A 216 17.21 -1.53 21.33
N ARG A 217 16.58 -1.77 22.49
CA ARG A 217 16.11 -3.08 22.93
C ARG A 217 15.11 -3.67 21.95
N LEU A 218 14.14 -2.86 21.50
CA LEU A 218 13.16 -3.30 20.52
C LEU A 218 13.83 -3.62 19.18
N GLN A 219 14.75 -2.78 18.72
CA GLN A 219 15.53 -3.02 17.50
C GLN A 219 16.34 -4.32 17.62
N PHE A 220 17.09 -4.51 18.71
CA PHE A 220 17.88 -5.70 18.98
C PHE A 220 17.05 -7.00 18.95
N LYS A 221 15.77 -6.90 19.36
CA LYS A 221 14.83 -8.02 19.39
C LYS A 221 14.18 -8.28 18.05
N ALA A 222 13.86 -7.21 17.30
CA ALA A 222 13.03 -7.28 16.10
C ALA A 222 13.85 -7.43 14.80
N VAL A 223 15.09 -6.92 14.78
CA VAL A 223 15.94 -6.90 13.58
C VAL A 223 17.01 -7.99 13.67
N GLY A 224 17.22 -8.72 12.59
CA GLY A 224 18.20 -9.80 12.53
C GLY A 224 19.63 -9.34 12.80
N THR A 225 20.02 -8.14 12.30
CA THR A 225 21.35 -7.58 12.51
C THR A 225 21.25 -6.05 12.57
N MET A 226 21.67 -5.44 13.68
CA MET A 226 21.74 -3.98 13.80
C MET A 226 23.04 -3.42 13.19
N PRO A 227 23.08 -2.13 12.84
CA PRO A 227 24.32 -1.42 12.55
C PRO A 227 25.35 -1.50 13.69
N PRO A 228 26.67 -1.48 13.40
CA PRO A 228 27.71 -1.54 14.43
C PRO A 228 27.57 -0.47 15.52
N GLN A 229 27.16 0.74 15.11
CA GLN A 229 26.98 1.85 16.04
C GLN A 229 25.84 1.59 17.03
N ASP A 230 24.71 1.03 16.59
CA ASP A 230 23.55 0.74 17.44
C ASP A 230 23.87 -0.29 18.52
N TYR A 231 24.70 -1.33 18.17
CA TYR A 231 25.22 -2.27 19.19
C TYR A 231 26.05 -1.56 20.25
N SER A 232 26.93 -0.63 19.82
CA SER A 232 27.80 0.13 20.73
C SER A 232 26.99 1.08 21.60
N ASP A 233 26.06 1.85 21.02
CA ASP A 233 25.21 2.80 21.71
C ASP A 233 24.32 2.10 22.74
N MET A 234 23.70 0.97 22.36
CA MET A 234 22.91 0.18 23.29
C MET A 234 23.73 -0.30 24.48
N ALA A 235 24.95 -0.78 24.25
CA ALA A 235 25.82 -1.24 25.31
C ALA A 235 26.31 -0.10 26.20
N GLU A 236 26.69 1.05 25.63
CA GLU A 236 27.10 2.25 26.39
C GLU A 236 25.95 2.76 27.28
N ILE A 237 24.73 2.88 26.72
CA ILE A 237 23.55 3.32 27.50
C ILE A 237 23.19 2.29 28.58
N ALA A 238 23.27 0.99 28.27
CA ALA A 238 23.00 -0.07 29.24
C ALA A 238 24.00 0.00 30.43
N LEU A 239 25.29 0.23 30.15
CA LEU A 239 26.31 0.41 31.20
C LEU A 239 26.04 1.67 32.06
N GLN A 240 25.64 2.77 31.44
CA GLN A 240 25.28 4.02 32.13
C GLN A 240 24.07 3.84 33.07
N ASN A 241 23.13 2.96 32.70
CA ASN A 241 21.94 2.65 33.48
C ASN A 241 22.15 1.46 34.46
N ALA A 242 23.36 1.03 34.67
CA ALA A 242 23.69 -0.10 35.54
C ALA A 242 23.11 -1.46 35.10
N PHE A 243 23.03 -1.70 33.77
CA PHE A 243 22.63 -2.97 33.18
C PHE A 243 23.85 -3.68 32.49
N PRO A 244 24.91 -4.05 33.24
CA PRO A 244 26.14 -4.53 32.61
C PRO A 244 25.98 -5.90 31.93
N THR A 245 25.10 -6.75 32.43
CA THR A 245 24.80 -8.05 31.83
C THR A 245 24.11 -7.88 30.48
N GLU A 246 23.22 -6.90 30.32
CA GLU A 246 22.61 -6.56 29.05
C GLU A 246 23.65 -6.02 28.06
N ALA A 247 24.51 -5.09 28.50
CA ALA A 247 25.59 -4.55 27.67
C ALA A 247 26.51 -5.67 27.15
N LYS A 248 26.91 -6.60 28.03
CA LYS A 248 27.70 -7.77 27.66
C LYS A 248 26.98 -8.61 26.59
N LYS A 249 25.70 -8.94 26.79
CA LYS A 249 24.90 -9.75 25.87
C LYS A 249 24.82 -9.13 24.47
N VAL A 250 24.60 -7.84 24.40
CA VAL A 250 24.48 -7.08 23.13
C VAL A 250 25.81 -7.08 22.39
N LEU A 251 26.91 -6.78 23.09
CA LEU A 251 28.24 -6.79 22.47
C LEU A 251 28.66 -8.19 22.02
N ASP A 252 28.44 -9.21 22.82
CA ASP A 252 28.73 -10.60 22.43
C ASP A 252 27.95 -10.99 21.17
N ALA A 253 26.71 -10.60 21.04
CA ALA A 253 25.90 -10.82 19.85
C ALA A 253 26.48 -10.09 18.60
N GLY A 254 26.89 -8.82 18.74
CA GLY A 254 27.50 -8.06 17.65
C GLY A 254 28.85 -8.64 17.20
N PHE A 255 29.68 -9.13 18.14
CA PHE A 255 30.93 -9.83 17.82
C PHE A 255 30.66 -11.18 17.16
N ALA A 256 29.70 -11.96 17.66
CA ALA A 256 29.34 -13.26 17.07
C ALA A 256 28.84 -13.15 15.62
N LYS A 257 28.18 -12.05 15.29
CA LYS A 257 27.74 -11.74 13.92
C LYS A 257 28.81 -11.12 13.04
N GLY A 258 30.02 -10.89 13.57
CA GLY A 258 31.11 -10.25 12.84
C GLY A 258 30.88 -8.77 12.52
N VAL A 259 29.88 -8.15 13.12
CA VAL A 259 29.53 -6.73 12.92
C VAL A 259 30.44 -5.85 13.78
N LEU A 260 30.82 -6.31 14.96
CA LEU A 260 31.76 -5.64 15.86
C LEU A 260 33.14 -6.29 15.79
N GLY A 261 34.18 -5.56 16.19
CA GLY A 261 35.57 -6.04 16.23
C GLY A 261 36.28 -5.99 14.88
N THR A 262 35.69 -5.35 13.88
CA THR A 262 36.25 -5.17 12.54
C THR A 262 36.36 -3.68 12.15
N GLY A 263 37.14 -3.37 11.13
CA GLY A 263 37.29 -2.02 10.60
C GLY A 263 37.97 -1.02 11.55
N ALA A 264 37.78 0.27 11.30
CA ALA A 264 38.44 1.37 12.02
C ALA A 264 38.10 1.42 13.52
N ASN A 265 36.90 0.95 13.90
CA ASN A 265 36.42 0.96 15.27
C ASN A 265 36.71 -0.32 16.05
N ALA A 266 37.44 -1.30 15.49
CA ALA A 266 37.71 -2.59 16.11
C ALA A 266 38.28 -2.49 17.54
N ALA A 267 39.23 -1.58 17.76
CA ALA A 267 39.84 -1.33 19.06
C ALA A 267 38.84 -0.75 20.09
N LYS A 268 37.97 0.19 19.65
CA LYS A 268 36.91 0.76 20.47
C LYS A 268 35.90 -0.31 20.90
N HIS A 269 35.46 -1.12 19.96
CA HIS A 269 34.53 -2.22 20.23
C HIS A 269 35.09 -3.22 21.23
N LYS A 270 36.39 -3.59 21.11
CA LYS A 270 37.05 -4.50 22.02
C LYS A 270 37.15 -3.94 23.44
N LYS A 271 37.55 -2.66 23.55
CA LYS A 271 37.62 -1.96 24.84
C LYS A 271 36.25 -1.92 25.54
N LEU A 272 35.19 -1.60 24.79
CA LEU A 272 33.82 -1.57 25.31
C LEU A 272 33.36 -2.96 25.79
N ARG A 273 33.69 -4.02 25.04
CA ARG A 273 33.39 -5.41 25.42
C ARG A 273 34.12 -5.82 26.71
N ASP A 274 35.41 -5.47 26.82
CA ASP A 274 36.20 -5.75 28.04
C ASP A 274 35.64 -5.02 29.26
N GLN A 275 35.19 -3.77 29.07
CA GLN A 275 34.50 -2.99 30.10
C GLN A 275 33.19 -3.64 30.53
N ALA A 276 32.34 -4.05 29.59
CA ALA A 276 31.07 -4.71 29.84
C ALA A 276 31.26 -6.07 30.54
N ASN A 277 32.25 -6.85 30.13
CA ASN A 277 32.59 -8.14 30.74
C ASN A 277 33.03 -7.95 32.22
N LYS A 278 33.89 -6.96 32.49
CA LYS A 278 34.33 -6.66 33.82
C LYS A 278 33.16 -6.21 34.71
N ALA A 279 32.37 -5.26 34.22
CA ALA A 279 31.21 -4.74 34.95
C ALA A 279 30.18 -5.84 35.26
N ALA A 280 29.89 -6.73 34.30
CA ALA A 280 28.97 -7.85 34.50
C ALA A 280 29.51 -8.89 35.53
N ALA A 281 30.82 -9.12 35.52
CA ALA A 281 31.45 -10.01 36.49
C ALA A 281 31.44 -9.42 37.92
N ASP A 282 31.67 -8.12 38.05
CA ASP A 282 31.63 -7.40 39.32
C ASP A 282 30.20 -7.34 39.87
N ASP A 283 29.21 -7.07 38.99
CA ASP A 283 27.79 -7.07 39.31
C ASP A 283 27.31 -8.43 39.84
N ALA A 284 27.68 -9.53 39.15
CA ALA A 284 27.35 -10.88 39.58
C ALA A 284 27.90 -11.22 40.96
N LYS A 285 29.11 -10.74 41.32
CA LYS A 285 29.67 -10.91 42.65
C LYS A 285 28.90 -10.10 43.69
N ASN A 286 28.53 -8.86 43.37
CA ASN A 286 27.76 -7.97 44.23
C ASN A 286 26.38 -8.53 44.52
N ILE A 287 25.69 -9.07 43.51
CA ILE A 287 24.39 -9.74 43.65
C ILE A 287 24.54 -10.93 44.63
N ALA A 288 25.50 -11.82 44.40
CA ALA A 288 25.72 -13.00 45.23
C ALA A 288 26.05 -12.65 46.68
N SER A 289 26.84 -11.60 46.89
CA SER A 289 27.19 -11.12 48.25
C SER A 289 26.06 -10.31 48.90
N GLY A 290 25.27 -9.58 48.09
CA GLY A 290 24.18 -8.73 48.52
C GLY A 290 22.89 -9.51 48.85
N GLU A 291 22.67 -10.69 48.24
CA GLU A 291 21.48 -11.50 48.46
C GLU A 291 21.30 -11.90 49.94
N ALA A 292 22.34 -12.34 50.59
CA ALA A 292 22.30 -12.70 51.99
C ALA A 292 21.98 -11.49 52.91
N SER A 293 22.35 -10.28 52.51
CA SER A 293 22.03 -9.04 53.18
C SER A 293 20.61 -8.57 52.89
N ALA A 294 20.20 -8.66 51.65
CA ALA A 294 18.86 -8.30 51.19
C ALA A 294 17.77 -9.20 51.80
N MET A 295 18.06 -10.49 51.99
CA MET A 295 17.19 -11.44 52.69
C MET A 295 16.93 -11.10 54.15
N LYS A 296 17.78 -10.28 54.79
CA LYS A 296 17.59 -9.80 56.15
C LYS A 296 16.71 -8.56 56.25
N SER A 297 16.34 -7.96 55.13
CA SER A 297 15.44 -6.80 55.09
C SER A 297 14.03 -7.23 55.49
N LYS A 298 13.45 -6.59 56.50
CA LYS A 298 12.14 -6.95 57.05
C LYS A 298 10.96 -6.64 56.14
N ASP A 299 11.15 -5.76 55.16
CA ASP A 299 10.11 -5.23 54.30
C ASP A 299 10.28 -5.64 52.82
N GLY A 300 11.27 -6.48 52.53
CA GLY A 300 11.55 -6.92 51.13
C GLY A 300 12.21 -5.88 50.24
N THR A 301 12.38 -4.63 50.69
CA THR A 301 12.98 -3.53 49.90
C THR A 301 14.40 -3.88 49.44
N GLY A 302 15.16 -4.61 50.28
CA GLY A 302 16.50 -5.10 49.93
C GLY A 302 16.51 -6.01 48.71
N LEU A 303 15.52 -6.90 48.58
CA LEU A 303 15.40 -7.83 47.44
C LEU A 303 14.95 -7.09 46.18
N ILE A 304 14.04 -6.12 46.32
CA ILE A 304 13.58 -5.30 45.17
C ILE A 304 14.74 -4.48 44.59
N ASN A 305 15.60 -3.92 45.46
CA ASN A 305 16.75 -3.12 45.03
C ASN A 305 17.91 -3.96 44.50
N LEU A 306 17.95 -5.25 44.78
CA LEU A 306 18.98 -6.17 44.31
C LEU A 306 18.65 -6.75 42.91
N GLY A 307 17.37 -6.89 42.54
CA GLY A 307 16.90 -7.43 41.26
C GLY A 307 16.57 -6.37 40.28
#